data_879657f3d5b7ddd22eacd3ee6fd72e4d
#
_entry.id   879657f3d5b7ddd22eacd3ee6fd72e4d
#
_cell.length_a   1.000
_cell.length_b   1.000
_cell.length_c   1.000
_cell.angle_alpha   90.00
_cell.angle_beta   90.00
_cell.angle_gamma   90.00
#
_symmetry.space_group_name_H-M   'P 1'
#
loop_
_entity.id
_entity.type
_entity.pdbx_description
1 polymer ?
#
loop_
_entity_poly.entity_id
_entity_poly.type
_entity_poly.pdbx_seq_one_letter_code
_entity_poly.pdbx_strand_id
1 'polypeptide(L)'
;MKVALLPTGRTEWCGLSGALGRLFPDHEFYCLPTMAEIKSFGDRFPYNGFTSMCLTQSHEMNPPETAMELVSRAAQEAIGERGEETADLVVVIDDVELPNVDQVDRVVAVMRSAVIEHVRRLPNRIRIQERTEESLKSKVSFHLISPMVEAWFFADRNALALAGVPVDANVCFNDETDPEAFITDDANYMVATECECVRFAALHEAKKKKHRPKWLGSFPQEKHPKGYLQWLCRAPDDQSCTSYSEANGGCSALSGISWNTLLSRPESQFALLRALVDDLSEGLNSTPTVALGGTVSPLTSRSGAPADAVLRNI
;
A
#
# COMPACT_ATOMS: atom_id res chain seq x y z
N MET A 1 4.99 13.38 17.87
CA MET A 1 5.60 12.06 17.73
C MET A 1 6.13 11.89 16.31
N LYS A 2 7.17 11.07 16.13
CA LYS A 2 7.73 10.72 14.82
C LYS A 2 7.26 9.34 14.41
N VAL A 3 6.69 9.23 13.22
CA VAL A 3 6.14 7.98 12.65
C VAL A 3 6.93 7.60 11.41
N ALA A 4 7.56 6.46 11.44
CA ALA A 4 8.22 5.87 10.27
C ALA A 4 7.21 5.03 9.50
N LEU A 5 7.09 5.28 8.22
CA LEU A 5 6.28 4.51 7.28
C LEU A 5 7.21 3.62 6.44
N LEU A 6 6.94 2.32 6.42
CA LEU A 6 7.61 1.34 5.57
C LEU A 6 6.65 0.79 4.52
N PRO A 7 6.35 1.55 3.47
CA PRO A 7 5.52 1.06 2.38
C PRO A 7 6.34 0.20 1.41
N THR A 8 5.68 -0.76 0.77
CA THR A 8 6.29 -1.60 -0.27
C THR A 8 6.10 -1.03 -1.68
N GLY A 9 5.12 -0.13 -1.85
CA GLY A 9 4.80 0.54 -3.12
C GLY A 9 5.43 1.93 -3.24
N ARG A 10 5.73 2.33 -4.48
CA ARG A 10 6.32 3.64 -4.76
C ARG A 10 5.32 4.78 -4.61
N THR A 11 4.05 4.55 -4.90
CA THR A 11 2.97 5.52 -4.73
C THR A 11 2.82 5.90 -3.26
N GLU A 12 2.77 4.91 -2.38
CA GLU A 12 2.66 5.08 -0.93
C GLU A 12 3.89 5.78 -0.39
N TRP A 13 5.06 5.36 -0.84
CA TRP A 13 6.32 5.93 -0.39
C TRP A 13 6.41 7.43 -0.64
N CYS A 14 5.95 7.91 -1.79
CA CYS A 14 6.05 9.33 -2.12
C CYS A 14 4.85 10.16 -1.68
N GLY A 15 3.66 9.55 -1.49
CA GLY A 15 2.42 10.27 -1.23
C GLY A 15 1.89 10.17 0.19
N LEU A 16 2.14 9.02 0.87
CA LEU A 16 1.42 8.69 2.09
C LEU A 16 1.83 9.56 3.29
N SER A 17 3.12 9.90 3.43
CA SER A 17 3.57 10.77 4.53
C SER A 17 2.88 12.14 4.50
N GLY A 18 2.79 12.76 3.32
CA GLY A 18 2.05 14.01 3.13
C GLY A 18 0.55 13.87 3.37
N ALA A 19 -0.04 12.78 2.93
CA ALA A 19 -1.45 12.48 3.18
C ALA A 19 -1.75 12.33 4.67
N LEU A 20 -1.01 11.48 5.38
CA LEU A 20 -1.18 11.26 6.82
C LEU A 20 -0.84 12.49 7.66
N GLY A 21 0.16 13.28 7.25
CA GLY A 21 0.47 14.56 7.91
C GLY A 21 -0.67 15.57 7.86
N ARG A 22 -1.56 15.52 6.85
CA ARG A 22 -2.79 16.35 6.85
C ARG A 22 -3.88 15.77 7.75
N LEU A 23 -3.90 14.46 7.95
CA LEU A 23 -4.86 13.79 8.83
C LEU A 23 -4.48 13.97 10.31
N PHE A 24 -3.18 13.97 10.61
CA PHE A 24 -2.60 14.12 11.96
C PHE A 24 -1.53 15.25 11.96
N PRO A 25 -1.92 16.52 11.91
CA PRO A 25 -1.00 17.64 11.65
C PRO A 25 0.02 17.90 12.79
N ASP A 26 -0.24 17.41 14.00
CA ASP A 26 0.64 17.58 15.15
C ASP A 26 1.78 16.53 15.21
N HIS A 27 1.87 15.67 14.20
CA HIS A 27 2.82 14.56 14.14
C HIS A 27 3.65 14.58 12.86
N GLU A 28 4.87 14.09 12.94
CA GLU A 28 5.79 14.00 11.81
C GLU A 28 5.74 12.59 11.21
N PHE A 29 5.47 12.52 9.90
CA PHE A 29 5.49 11.28 9.14
C PHE A 29 6.62 11.31 8.12
N TYR A 30 7.41 10.25 8.06
CA TYR A 30 8.45 10.08 7.05
C TYR A 30 8.45 8.66 6.51
N CYS A 31 8.86 8.49 5.25
CA CYS A 31 8.91 7.19 4.60
C CYS A 31 10.32 6.65 4.56
N LEU A 32 10.41 5.34 4.74
CA LEU A 32 11.61 4.55 4.52
C LEU A 32 11.40 3.64 3.29
N PRO A 33 12.46 3.41 2.51
CA PRO A 33 13.81 3.95 2.64
C PRO A 33 13.86 5.45 2.39
N THR A 34 14.85 6.12 2.93
CA THR A 34 15.10 7.54 2.64
C THR A 34 15.53 7.72 1.18
N MET A 35 15.41 8.96 0.65
CA MET A 35 15.93 9.28 -0.69
C MET A 35 17.42 8.96 -0.87
N ALA A 36 18.21 9.10 0.19
CA ALA A 36 19.65 8.78 0.16
C ALA A 36 19.85 7.26 -0.02
N GLU A 37 19.08 6.46 0.71
CA GLU A 37 19.09 5.00 0.59
C GLU A 37 18.65 4.57 -0.82
N ILE A 38 17.56 5.12 -1.37
CA ILE A 38 17.11 4.80 -2.75
C ILE A 38 18.21 5.08 -3.77
N LYS A 39 18.88 6.23 -3.67
CA LYS A 39 20.00 6.56 -4.56
C LYS A 39 21.15 5.57 -4.43
N SER A 40 21.43 5.09 -3.22
CA SER A 40 22.49 4.07 -2.99
C SER A 40 22.16 2.73 -3.63
N PHE A 41 20.89 2.42 -3.83
CA PHE A 41 20.39 1.22 -4.54
C PHE A 41 20.21 1.43 -6.06
N GLY A 42 20.75 2.52 -6.62
CA GLY A 42 20.66 2.81 -8.04
C GLY A 42 19.25 3.17 -8.52
N ASP A 43 18.55 3.98 -7.74
CA ASP A 43 17.16 4.43 -7.95
C ASP A 43 16.12 3.29 -8.01
N ARG A 44 16.48 2.10 -7.55
CA ARG A 44 15.54 0.99 -7.37
C ARG A 44 14.88 1.10 -5.99
N PHE A 45 13.57 0.89 -5.96
CA PHE A 45 12.88 0.74 -4.68
C PHE A 45 13.31 -0.59 -4.06
N PRO A 46 13.89 -0.58 -2.84
CA PRO A 46 14.55 -1.78 -2.29
C PRO A 46 13.56 -2.82 -1.76
N TYR A 47 12.32 -2.42 -1.47
CA TYR A 47 11.33 -3.33 -0.93
C TYR A 47 10.33 -3.72 -2.01
N ASN A 48 10.21 -5.02 -2.24
CA ASN A 48 9.11 -5.57 -3.02
C ASN A 48 8.09 -6.14 -2.04
N GLY A 49 6.81 -5.86 -2.26
CA GLY A 49 5.74 -6.48 -1.49
C GLY A 49 5.85 -8.01 -1.58
N PHE A 50 5.82 -8.70 -0.45
CA PHE A 50 5.79 -10.16 -0.43
C PHE A 50 4.47 -10.72 -1.00
N THR A 51 3.48 -9.87 -1.12
CA THR A 51 2.15 -10.09 -1.71
C THR A 51 2.13 -10.09 -3.23
N SER A 52 3.23 -9.70 -3.91
CA SER A 52 3.34 -9.73 -5.38
C SER A 52 3.24 -11.15 -5.97
N MET A 53 3.27 -12.18 -5.13
CA MET A 53 3.01 -13.57 -5.48
C MET A 53 1.76 -14.08 -4.78
N CYS A 54 1.11 -15.11 -5.34
CA CYS A 54 0.04 -15.81 -4.65
C CYS A 54 0.61 -16.54 -3.43
N LEU A 55 0.18 -16.14 -2.24
CA LEU A 55 0.60 -16.78 -1.00
C LEU A 55 -0.09 -18.14 -0.81
N THR A 56 0.63 -19.07 -0.22
CA THR A 56 0.17 -20.44 0.05
C THR A 56 0.40 -20.80 1.51
N GLN A 57 -0.19 -21.87 1.97
CA GLN A 57 0.01 -22.37 3.34
C GLN A 57 1.51 -22.64 3.67
N SER A 58 2.32 -22.99 2.67
CA SER A 58 3.76 -23.16 2.90
C SER A 58 4.46 -21.85 3.29
N HIS A 59 3.96 -20.70 2.85
CA HIS A 59 4.49 -19.40 3.23
C HIS A 59 4.13 -18.99 4.66
N GLU A 60 3.06 -19.55 5.22
CA GLU A 60 2.74 -19.38 6.64
C GLU A 60 3.77 -20.11 7.53
N MET A 61 4.33 -21.22 7.06
CA MET A 61 5.38 -21.98 7.79
C MET A 61 6.80 -21.49 7.49
N ASN A 62 7.02 -21.02 6.26
CA ASN A 62 8.31 -20.54 5.76
C ASN A 62 8.09 -19.19 5.06
N PRO A 63 8.08 -18.09 5.80
CA PRO A 63 7.80 -16.77 5.25
C PRO A 63 8.82 -16.40 4.18
N PRO A 64 8.38 -15.69 3.10
CA PRO A 64 9.25 -15.21 2.06
C PRO A 64 10.35 -14.29 2.61
N GLU A 65 11.51 -14.30 2.00
CA GLU A 65 12.64 -13.44 2.41
C GLU A 65 12.26 -11.95 2.36
N THR A 66 11.43 -11.54 1.40
CA THR A 66 10.91 -10.16 1.31
C THR A 66 10.10 -9.76 2.55
N ALA A 67 9.29 -10.66 3.12
CA ALA A 67 8.60 -10.40 4.39
C ALA A 67 9.60 -10.32 5.57
N MET A 68 10.62 -11.16 5.56
CA MET A 68 11.69 -11.14 6.57
C MET A 68 12.50 -9.84 6.52
N GLU A 69 12.78 -9.32 5.32
CA GLU A 69 13.48 -8.03 5.12
C GLU A 69 12.66 -6.86 5.67
N LEU A 70 11.34 -6.83 5.41
CA LEU A 70 10.44 -5.81 5.95
C LEU A 70 10.44 -5.83 7.49
N VAL A 71 10.31 -7.01 8.09
CA VAL A 71 10.35 -7.16 9.56
C VAL A 71 11.70 -6.73 10.12
N SER A 72 12.80 -7.12 9.48
CA SER A 72 14.15 -6.73 9.88
C SER A 72 14.31 -5.21 9.90
N ARG A 73 13.84 -4.54 8.84
CA ARG A 73 13.91 -3.08 8.75
C ARG A 73 13.01 -2.39 9.79
N ALA A 74 11.79 -2.90 9.98
CA ALA A 74 10.89 -2.38 11.01
C ALA A 74 11.48 -2.51 12.42
N ALA A 75 12.11 -3.65 12.71
CA ALA A 75 12.78 -3.88 13.98
C ALA A 75 13.98 -2.92 14.19
N GLN A 76 14.80 -2.72 13.16
CA GLN A 76 15.92 -1.75 13.20
C GLN A 76 15.43 -0.34 13.53
N GLU A 77 14.37 0.11 12.86
CA GLU A 77 13.79 1.44 13.06
C GLU A 77 13.17 1.60 14.45
N ALA A 78 12.45 0.57 14.93
CA ALA A 78 11.81 0.59 16.24
C ALA A 78 12.80 0.56 17.41
N ILE A 79 13.95 -0.12 17.24
CA ILE A 79 14.98 -0.25 18.27
C ILE A 79 15.97 0.91 18.24
N GLY A 80 16.30 1.41 17.03
CA GLY A 80 17.32 2.43 16.76
C GLY A 80 18.75 1.93 16.99
N GLU A 81 19.70 2.59 16.37
CA GLU A 81 21.11 2.44 16.70
C GLU A 81 21.48 3.29 17.92
N ARG A 82 22.63 2.98 18.56
CA ARG A 82 23.05 3.71 19.75
C ARG A 82 23.28 5.20 19.44
N GLY A 83 22.43 6.07 20.00
CA GLY A 83 22.53 7.52 19.88
C GLY A 83 21.71 8.14 18.76
N GLU A 84 20.98 7.37 17.99
CA GLU A 84 20.00 7.86 17.01
C GLU A 84 18.61 8.02 17.63
N GLU A 85 17.86 9.02 17.17
CA GLU A 85 16.45 9.18 17.52
C GLU A 85 15.66 8.07 16.83
N THR A 86 14.99 7.22 17.61
CA THR A 86 14.09 6.20 17.09
C THR A 86 12.76 6.79 16.72
N ALA A 87 12.05 6.14 15.78
CA ALA A 87 10.63 6.39 15.60
C ALA A 87 9.85 6.06 16.89
N ASP A 88 8.84 6.87 17.17
CA ASP A 88 7.87 6.56 18.23
C ASP A 88 6.96 5.41 17.80
N LEU A 89 6.57 5.41 16.52
CA LEU A 89 5.80 4.35 15.86
C LEU A 89 6.44 4.00 14.51
N VAL A 90 6.32 2.75 14.12
CA VAL A 90 6.72 2.22 12.81
C VAL A 90 5.52 1.52 12.20
N VAL A 91 5.13 1.94 11.01
CA VAL A 91 3.97 1.39 10.30
C VAL A 91 4.44 0.73 9.01
N VAL A 92 4.37 -0.59 8.97
CA VAL A 92 4.61 -1.38 7.76
C VAL A 92 3.33 -1.43 6.95
N ILE A 93 3.41 -1.11 5.66
CA ILE A 93 2.25 -1.03 4.77
C ILE A 93 2.55 -1.81 3.50
N ASP A 94 1.67 -2.75 3.16
CA ASP A 94 1.76 -3.53 1.92
C ASP A 94 0.42 -3.56 1.20
N ASP A 95 0.45 -3.61 -0.14
CA ASP A 95 -0.74 -3.90 -0.93
C ASP A 95 -1.10 -5.38 -0.79
N VAL A 96 -2.39 -5.71 -0.75
CA VAL A 96 -2.83 -7.12 -0.76
C VAL A 96 -2.47 -7.76 -2.10
N GLU A 97 -2.51 -6.97 -3.18
CA GLU A 97 -2.33 -7.38 -4.56
C GLU A 97 -3.39 -8.42 -5.02
N LEU A 98 -3.68 -8.42 -6.31
CA LEU A 98 -4.77 -9.26 -6.87
C LEU A 98 -4.66 -10.76 -6.58
N PRO A 99 -3.45 -11.36 -6.49
CA PRO A 99 -3.35 -12.79 -6.17
C PRO A 99 -3.84 -13.17 -4.77
N ASN A 100 -4.01 -12.19 -3.87
CA ASN A 100 -4.29 -12.43 -2.46
C ASN A 100 -5.58 -11.79 -1.94
N VAL A 101 -6.37 -11.12 -2.79
CA VAL A 101 -7.60 -10.42 -2.37
C VAL A 101 -8.63 -11.33 -1.68
N ASP A 102 -8.65 -12.60 -2.01
CA ASP A 102 -9.55 -13.58 -1.42
C ASP A 102 -8.93 -14.31 -0.20
N GLN A 103 -7.74 -13.87 0.26
CA GLN A 103 -6.99 -14.51 1.35
C GLN A 103 -6.19 -13.51 2.20
N VAL A 104 -6.80 -12.39 2.54
CA VAL A 104 -6.18 -11.31 3.34
C VAL A 104 -5.70 -11.81 4.71
N ASP A 105 -6.43 -12.72 5.33
CA ASP A 105 -6.06 -13.42 6.56
C ASP A 105 -4.73 -14.16 6.44
N ARG A 106 -4.48 -14.79 5.29
CA ARG A 106 -3.19 -15.45 5.00
C ARG A 106 -2.05 -14.45 4.90
N VAL A 107 -2.28 -13.27 4.31
CA VAL A 107 -1.26 -12.21 4.27
C VAL A 107 -0.82 -11.83 5.68
N VAL A 108 -1.79 -11.64 6.59
CA VAL A 108 -1.52 -11.36 8.00
C VAL A 108 -0.80 -12.54 8.68
N ALA A 109 -1.22 -13.79 8.44
CA ALA A 109 -0.58 -14.97 9.00
C ALA A 109 0.89 -15.11 8.56
N VAL A 110 1.20 -14.83 7.29
CA VAL A 110 2.58 -14.84 6.77
C VAL A 110 3.42 -13.76 7.45
N MET A 111 2.89 -12.54 7.62
CA MET A 111 3.61 -11.47 8.34
C MET A 111 3.88 -11.85 9.79
N ARG A 112 2.87 -12.40 10.52
CA ARG A 112 3.07 -12.90 11.90
C ARG A 112 4.21 -13.93 11.97
N SER A 113 4.21 -14.89 11.03
CA SER A 113 5.25 -15.91 10.94
C SER A 113 6.63 -15.31 10.65
N ALA A 114 6.69 -14.28 9.79
CA ALA A 114 7.94 -13.57 9.51
C ALA A 114 8.50 -12.88 10.77
N VAL A 115 7.64 -12.28 11.60
CA VAL A 115 8.05 -11.68 12.87
C VAL A 115 8.61 -12.74 13.82
N ILE A 116 7.90 -13.85 14.00
CA ILE A 116 8.33 -14.97 14.87
C ILE A 116 9.68 -15.52 14.40
N GLU A 117 9.82 -15.76 13.11
CA GLU A 117 11.04 -16.30 12.51
C GLU A 117 12.20 -15.29 12.59
N HIS A 118 11.94 -14.00 12.44
CA HIS A 118 12.94 -12.95 12.59
C HIS A 118 13.53 -12.98 14.02
N VAL A 119 12.68 -12.99 15.05
CA VAL A 119 13.12 -13.04 16.44
C VAL A 119 13.89 -14.32 16.72
N ARG A 120 13.45 -15.47 16.19
CA ARG A 120 14.12 -16.75 16.32
C ARG A 120 15.54 -16.77 15.73
N ARG A 121 15.75 -16.05 14.61
CA ARG A 121 17.06 -15.96 13.94
C ARG A 121 18.04 -15.00 14.64
N LEU A 122 17.57 -14.17 15.57
CA LEU A 122 18.48 -13.30 16.33
C LEU A 122 19.51 -14.12 17.13
N PRO A 123 20.69 -13.53 17.40
CA PRO A 123 21.68 -14.17 18.25
C PRO A 123 21.04 -14.66 19.55
N ASN A 124 21.42 -15.86 20.00
CA ASN A 124 20.88 -16.50 21.21
C ASN A 124 21.31 -15.76 22.49
N ARG A 125 20.91 -14.50 22.59
CA ARG A 125 21.06 -13.58 23.73
C ARG A 125 19.66 -13.17 24.17
N ILE A 126 19.15 -13.77 25.21
CA ILE A 126 17.80 -13.57 25.73
C ILE A 126 17.42 -12.09 25.77
N ARG A 127 18.28 -11.22 26.29
CA ARG A 127 18.01 -9.77 26.37
C ARG A 127 17.84 -9.08 25.01
N ILE A 128 18.49 -9.57 23.95
CA ILE A 128 18.32 -9.00 22.60
C ILE A 128 16.97 -9.41 22.05
N GLN A 129 16.62 -10.67 22.18
CA GLN A 129 15.33 -11.23 21.73
C GLN A 129 14.17 -10.54 22.46
N GLU A 130 14.20 -10.49 23.80
CA GLU A 130 13.16 -9.82 24.62
C GLU A 130 13.01 -8.33 24.24
N ARG A 131 14.10 -7.60 24.10
CA ARG A 131 14.05 -6.19 23.69
C ARG A 131 13.46 -6.02 22.30
N THR A 132 13.81 -6.90 21.35
CA THR A 132 13.29 -6.84 20.00
C THR A 132 11.80 -7.15 19.99
N GLU A 133 11.35 -8.20 20.67
CA GLU A 133 9.93 -8.54 20.81
C GLU A 133 9.13 -7.39 21.44
N GLU A 134 9.62 -6.81 22.53
CA GLU A 134 8.97 -5.68 23.19
C GLU A 134 8.85 -4.46 22.27
N SER A 135 9.92 -4.14 21.53
CA SER A 135 9.90 -3.03 20.57
C SER A 135 8.94 -3.28 19.42
N LEU A 136 8.91 -4.49 18.87
CA LEU A 136 7.96 -4.89 17.82
C LEU A 136 6.52 -4.79 18.31
N LYS A 137 6.20 -5.35 19.47
CA LYS A 137 4.86 -5.33 20.08
C LYS A 137 4.40 -3.93 20.50
N SER A 138 5.30 -3.06 20.91
CA SER A 138 4.92 -1.73 21.40
C SER A 138 4.91 -0.65 20.34
N LYS A 139 5.75 -0.75 19.30
CA LYS A 139 5.98 0.33 18.35
C LYS A 139 5.62 0.00 16.90
N VAL A 140 5.61 -1.27 16.51
CA VAL A 140 5.42 -1.65 15.09
C VAL A 140 4.01 -2.15 14.84
N SER A 141 3.37 -1.63 13.80
CA SER A 141 2.10 -2.14 13.26
C SER A 141 2.24 -2.54 11.80
N PHE A 142 1.36 -3.45 11.35
CA PHE A 142 1.26 -3.89 9.98
C PHE A 142 -0.13 -3.61 9.43
N HIS A 143 -0.20 -2.92 8.31
CA HIS A 143 -1.44 -2.56 7.65
C HIS A 143 -1.43 -2.96 6.18
N LEU A 144 -2.61 -3.20 5.66
CA LEU A 144 -2.85 -3.64 4.29
C LEU A 144 -3.70 -2.64 3.53
N ILE A 145 -3.41 -2.49 2.26
CA ILE A 145 -4.22 -1.76 1.29
C ILE A 145 -4.78 -2.76 0.28
N SER A 146 -6.09 -2.81 0.09
CA SER A 146 -6.73 -3.78 -0.81
C SER A 146 -7.41 -3.09 -1.99
N PRO A 147 -7.28 -3.65 -3.20
CA PRO A 147 -6.21 -4.57 -3.61
C PRO A 147 -4.86 -3.87 -3.73
N MET A 148 -4.86 -2.56 -3.96
CA MET A 148 -3.73 -1.64 -4.05
C MET A 148 -4.20 -0.20 -3.89
N VAL A 149 -3.28 0.73 -3.60
CA VAL A 149 -3.60 2.12 -3.25
C VAL A 149 -4.36 2.88 -4.33
N GLU A 150 -4.19 2.54 -5.60
CA GLU A 150 -4.92 3.16 -6.69
C GLU A 150 -6.44 2.98 -6.58
N ALA A 151 -6.92 1.97 -5.85
CA ALA A 151 -8.34 1.79 -5.59
C ALA A 151 -8.95 2.97 -4.80
N TRP A 152 -8.19 3.58 -3.90
CA TRP A 152 -8.65 4.74 -3.13
C TRP A 152 -8.94 5.95 -4.00
N PHE A 153 -8.22 6.12 -5.12
CA PHE A 153 -8.40 7.25 -6.01
C PHE A 153 -9.78 7.26 -6.68
N PHE A 154 -10.38 6.07 -6.89
CA PHE A 154 -11.73 5.97 -7.45
C PHE A 154 -12.83 6.45 -6.49
N ALA A 155 -12.53 6.58 -5.21
CA ALA A 155 -13.42 7.21 -4.24
C ALA A 155 -13.33 8.74 -4.21
N ASP A 156 -12.31 9.34 -4.84
CA ASP A 156 -12.06 10.79 -4.83
C ASP A 156 -11.77 11.31 -6.24
N ARG A 157 -12.72 12.05 -6.80
CA ARG A 157 -12.56 12.63 -8.15
C ARG A 157 -11.36 13.58 -8.27
N ASN A 158 -10.99 14.27 -7.18
CA ASN A 158 -9.80 15.11 -7.18
C ASN A 158 -8.53 14.26 -7.27
N ALA A 159 -8.47 13.13 -6.56
CA ALA A 159 -7.35 12.20 -6.69
C ALA A 159 -7.23 11.63 -8.11
N LEU A 160 -8.35 11.28 -8.76
CA LEU A 160 -8.34 10.85 -10.16
C LEU A 160 -7.79 11.93 -11.10
N ALA A 161 -8.21 13.19 -10.92
CA ALA A 161 -7.70 14.31 -11.71
C ALA A 161 -6.18 14.53 -11.48
N LEU A 162 -5.71 14.43 -10.23
CA LEU A 162 -4.29 14.51 -9.88
C LEU A 162 -3.48 13.32 -10.43
N ALA A 163 -4.11 12.17 -10.59
CA ALA A 163 -3.52 11.01 -11.25
C ALA A 163 -3.37 11.18 -12.76
N GLY A 164 -4.05 12.16 -13.36
CA GLY A 164 -4.01 12.45 -14.79
C GLY A 164 -5.24 11.97 -15.57
N VAL A 165 -6.31 11.56 -14.90
CA VAL A 165 -7.57 11.22 -15.57
C VAL A 165 -8.21 12.49 -16.12
N PRO A 166 -8.57 12.56 -17.42
CA PRO A 166 -9.26 13.68 -18.01
C PRO A 166 -10.58 13.98 -17.29
N VAL A 167 -10.93 15.26 -17.15
CA VAL A 167 -12.14 15.70 -16.43
C VAL A 167 -13.42 15.18 -17.07
N ASP A 168 -13.42 14.99 -18.38
CA ASP A 168 -14.52 14.48 -19.20
C ASP A 168 -14.48 12.97 -19.38
N ALA A 169 -13.53 12.26 -18.75
CA ALA A 169 -13.46 10.82 -18.82
C ALA A 169 -14.68 10.19 -18.14
N ASN A 170 -15.30 9.22 -18.82
CA ASN A 170 -16.34 8.41 -18.22
C ASN A 170 -15.70 7.34 -17.33
N VAL A 171 -15.79 7.54 -16.03
CA VAL A 171 -15.26 6.60 -15.03
C VAL A 171 -16.38 5.70 -14.58
N CYS A 172 -16.32 4.42 -14.94
CA CYS A 172 -17.29 3.40 -14.55
C CYS A 172 -16.83 2.74 -13.24
N PHE A 173 -17.09 3.44 -12.14
CA PHE A 173 -16.91 2.92 -10.78
C PHE A 173 -18.13 3.32 -9.96
N ASN A 174 -18.82 2.32 -9.38
CA ASN A 174 -20.03 2.56 -8.62
C ASN A 174 -19.68 3.06 -7.20
N ASP A 175 -20.26 4.19 -6.80
CA ASP A 175 -20.07 4.77 -5.47
C ASP A 175 -20.55 3.87 -4.33
N GLU A 176 -21.42 2.92 -4.60
CA GLU A 176 -21.85 1.91 -3.61
C GLU A 176 -20.82 0.78 -3.43
N THR A 177 -19.88 0.64 -4.37
CA THR A 177 -18.83 -0.38 -4.30
C THR A 177 -17.76 0.05 -3.31
N ASP A 178 -17.34 -0.88 -2.44
CA ASP A 178 -16.17 -0.68 -1.59
C ASP A 178 -14.91 -0.62 -2.46
N PRO A 179 -14.13 0.48 -2.41
CA PRO A 179 -12.87 0.53 -3.13
C PRO A 179 -11.88 -0.57 -2.75
N GLU A 180 -11.93 -1.09 -1.52
CA GLU A 180 -11.11 -2.24 -1.09
C GLU A 180 -11.54 -3.56 -1.74
N ALA A 181 -12.72 -3.60 -2.36
CA ALA A 181 -13.21 -4.68 -3.20
C ALA A 181 -13.41 -4.19 -4.64
N PHE A 182 -12.42 -3.45 -5.17
CA PHE A 182 -12.51 -2.77 -6.46
C PHE A 182 -13.01 -3.66 -7.57
N ILE A 183 -14.00 -3.16 -8.30
CA ILE A 183 -14.50 -3.75 -9.54
C ILE A 183 -15.01 -2.65 -10.47
N THR A 184 -14.73 -2.77 -11.77
CA THR A 184 -15.27 -1.90 -12.82
C THR A 184 -16.02 -2.73 -13.86
N ASP A 185 -17.11 -2.19 -14.35
CA ASP A 185 -17.93 -2.75 -15.44
C ASP A 185 -17.77 -1.99 -16.77
N ASP A 186 -16.71 -1.17 -16.89
CA ASP A 186 -16.44 -0.41 -18.11
C ASP A 186 -16.26 -1.34 -19.33
N ALA A 187 -17.31 -1.44 -20.15
CA ALA A 187 -17.31 -2.31 -21.31
C ALA A 187 -16.19 -1.99 -22.32
N ASN A 188 -15.79 -0.71 -22.43
CA ASN A 188 -14.73 -0.31 -23.34
C ASN A 188 -13.35 -0.75 -22.82
N TYR A 189 -13.14 -0.68 -21.50
CA TYR A 189 -11.94 -1.20 -20.88
C TYR A 189 -11.85 -2.72 -20.98
N MET A 190 -12.96 -3.42 -20.74
CA MET A 190 -13.01 -4.88 -20.75
C MET A 190 -12.71 -5.50 -22.11
N VAL A 191 -13.06 -4.82 -23.22
CA VAL A 191 -12.77 -5.30 -24.58
C VAL A 191 -11.46 -4.77 -25.14
N ALA A 192 -10.76 -3.87 -24.44
CA ALA A 192 -9.52 -3.28 -24.89
C ALA A 192 -8.39 -4.32 -24.88
N THR A 193 -7.86 -4.61 -26.06
CA THR A 193 -6.78 -5.62 -26.25
C THR A 193 -5.45 -5.00 -26.64
N GLU A 194 -5.46 -3.72 -27.07
CA GLU A 194 -4.31 -3.01 -27.61
C GLU A 194 -4.26 -1.58 -27.11
N CYS A 195 -3.05 -1.01 -27.06
CA CYS A 195 -2.86 0.40 -26.84
C CYS A 195 -3.07 1.16 -28.17
N GLU A 196 -3.92 2.16 -28.16
CA GLU A 196 -4.25 2.97 -29.34
C GLU A 196 -3.22 4.06 -29.64
N CYS A 197 -2.22 4.25 -28.80
CA CYS A 197 -1.24 5.31 -29.02
C CYS A 197 -0.28 4.99 -30.17
N VAL A 198 -0.05 5.98 -31.04
CA VAL A 198 0.75 5.83 -32.27
C VAL A 198 2.18 5.37 -31.99
N ARG A 199 2.81 5.84 -30.92
CA ARG A 199 4.19 5.43 -30.58
C ARG A 199 4.26 3.99 -30.14
N PHE A 200 3.28 3.48 -29.48
CA PHE A 200 3.23 2.08 -29.05
C PHE A 200 3.11 1.17 -30.25
N ALA A 201 2.26 1.53 -31.22
CA ALA A 201 2.15 0.82 -32.50
C ALA A 201 3.48 0.80 -33.25
N ALA A 202 4.17 1.95 -33.39
CA ALA A 202 5.47 2.03 -34.03
C ALA A 202 6.56 1.21 -33.33
N LEU A 203 6.60 1.19 -31.99
CA LEU A 203 7.51 0.36 -31.22
C LEU A 203 7.20 -1.14 -31.34
N HIS A 204 5.94 -1.48 -31.49
CA HIS A 204 5.49 -2.86 -31.68
C HIS A 204 5.92 -3.42 -33.02
N GLU A 205 5.77 -2.65 -34.10
CA GLU A 205 6.28 -3.03 -35.43
C GLU A 205 7.80 -3.15 -35.46
N ALA A 206 8.52 -2.16 -34.91
CA ALA A 206 9.97 -2.12 -34.95
C ALA A 206 10.65 -3.26 -34.16
N LYS A 207 10.04 -3.74 -33.09
CA LYS A 207 10.64 -4.76 -32.21
C LYS A 207 10.11 -6.17 -32.42
N LYS A 208 9.10 -6.36 -33.29
CA LYS A 208 8.41 -7.65 -33.49
C LYS A 208 8.03 -8.40 -32.20
N LYS A 209 7.94 -7.67 -31.10
CA LYS A 209 7.54 -8.19 -29.78
C LYS A 209 6.10 -7.76 -29.53
N LYS A 210 5.25 -8.69 -29.14
CA LYS A 210 3.91 -8.37 -28.62
C LYS A 210 4.09 -7.61 -27.30
N HIS A 211 4.19 -6.29 -27.35
CA HIS A 211 4.12 -5.47 -26.16
C HIS A 211 2.67 -5.38 -25.71
N ARG A 212 2.37 -6.04 -24.63
CA ARG A 212 1.10 -5.89 -23.97
C ARG A 212 1.13 -4.56 -23.21
N PRO A 213 0.10 -3.69 -23.35
CA PRO A 213 0.00 -2.50 -22.51
C PRO A 213 0.09 -2.89 -21.03
N LYS A 214 0.67 -2.03 -20.20
CA LYS A 214 0.84 -2.30 -18.76
C LYS A 214 -0.50 -2.53 -18.05
N TRP A 215 -1.56 -1.88 -18.51
CA TRP A 215 -2.91 -2.01 -17.98
C TRP A 215 -3.64 -3.30 -18.42
N LEU A 216 -3.10 -4.05 -19.38
CA LEU A 216 -3.56 -5.40 -19.72
C LEU A 216 -2.78 -6.42 -18.87
N GLY A 217 -3.18 -6.62 -17.64
CA GLY A 217 -2.60 -7.60 -16.73
C GLY A 217 -2.91 -9.05 -17.08
N SER A 218 -2.33 -9.98 -16.35
CA SER A 218 -2.67 -11.41 -16.37
C SER A 218 -3.83 -11.76 -15.43
N PHE A 219 -4.32 -10.79 -14.66
CA PHE A 219 -5.41 -10.92 -13.69
C PHE A 219 -6.74 -10.50 -14.30
N PRO A 220 -7.86 -10.80 -13.62
CA PRO A 220 -9.16 -10.27 -14.01
C PRO A 220 -9.09 -8.75 -14.18
N GLN A 221 -9.30 -8.30 -15.43
CA GLN A 221 -9.11 -6.90 -15.81
C GLN A 221 -10.04 -5.97 -15.02
N GLU A 222 -11.27 -6.44 -14.76
CA GLU A 222 -12.29 -5.72 -13.99
C GLU A 222 -11.89 -5.42 -12.55
N LYS A 223 -10.99 -6.24 -11.97
CA LYS A 223 -10.55 -6.11 -10.57
C LYS A 223 -9.23 -5.36 -10.40
N HIS A 224 -8.67 -4.78 -11.47
CA HIS A 224 -7.35 -4.17 -11.45
C HIS A 224 -7.40 -2.65 -11.46
N PRO A 225 -7.45 -1.95 -10.30
CA PRO A 225 -7.62 -0.50 -10.24
C PRO A 225 -6.49 0.27 -10.94
N LYS A 226 -5.25 -0.12 -10.77
CA LYS A 226 -4.10 0.48 -11.44
C LYS A 226 -4.16 0.30 -12.97
N GLY A 227 -4.58 -0.88 -13.43
CA GLY A 227 -4.79 -1.14 -14.85
C GLY A 227 -5.88 -0.23 -15.42
N TYR A 228 -7.00 -0.13 -14.74
CA TYR A 228 -8.09 0.75 -15.14
C TYR A 228 -7.69 2.23 -15.13
N LEU A 229 -6.98 2.68 -14.09
CA LEU A 229 -6.44 4.03 -14.01
C LEU A 229 -5.49 4.34 -15.17
N GLN A 230 -4.57 3.43 -15.50
CA GLN A 230 -3.66 3.57 -16.64
C GLN A 230 -4.43 3.67 -17.96
N TRP A 231 -5.51 2.90 -18.11
CA TRP A 231 -6.37 2.96 -19.29
C TRP A 231 -7.13 4.28 -19.38
N LEU A 232 -7.66 4.80 -18.28
CA LEU A 232 -8.32 6.11 -18.23
C LEU A 232 -7.37 7.27 -18.58
N CYS A 233 -6.11 7.17 -18.14
CA CYS A 233 -5.06 8.16 -18.41
C CYS A 233 -4.38 7.98 -19.77
N ARG A 234 -4.89 7.09 -20.65
CA ARG A 234 -4.30 6.92 -21.98
C ARG A 234 -4.50 8.18 -22.83
N ALA A 235 -3.47 8.55 -23.56
CA ALA A 235 -3.53 9.59 -24.56
C ALA A 235 -3.09 9.00 -25.90
N PRO A 236 -3.94 8.99 -26.94
CA PRO A 236 -3.60 8.40 -28.25
C PRO A 236 -2.32 8.98 -28.85
N ASP A 237 -2.06 10.24 -28.59
CA ASP A 237 -0.89 10.97 -29.11
C ASP A 237 0.33 10.91 -28.17
N ASP A 238 0.19 10.31 -26.96
CA ASP A 238 1.29 10.23 -26.01
C ASP A 238 2.21 9.04 -26.34
N GLN A 239 3.47 9.28 -26.12
CA GLN A 239 4.56 8.35 -26.36
C GLN A 239 4.52 7.14 -25.42
N SER A 240 3.83 7.23 -24.27
CA SER A 240 3.78 6.21 -23.22
C SER A 240 2.50 5.36 -23.21
N CYS A 241 1.49 5.69 -24.01
CA CYS A 241 0.14 5.15 -23.97
C CYS A 241 -0.65 5.47 -22.69
N THR A 242 -0.01 6.00 -21.66
CA THR A 242 -0.62 6.49 -20.43
C THR A 242 0.23 7.60 -19.85
N SER A 243 -0.41 8.63 -19.33
CA SER A 243 0.25 9.69 -18.55
C SER A 243 0.45 9.28 -17.08
N TYR A 244 -0.26 8.25 -16.62
CA TYR A 244 -0.15 7.76 -15.25
C TYR A 244 1.18 7.02 -15.02
N SER A 245 1.85 7.40 -13.96
CA SER A 245 2.92 6.63 -13.35
C SER A 245 2.85 6.79 -11.83
N GLU A 246 3.30 5.78 -11.09
CA GLU A 246 3.38 5.81 -9.63
C GLU A 246 4.14 7.05 -9.12
N ALA A 247 5.27 7.35 -9.76
CA ALA A 247 6.15 8.45 -9.35
C ALA A 247 5.57 9.85 -9.57
N ASN A 248 4.66 10.02 -10.52
CA ASN A 248 4.06 11.31 -10.86
C ASN A 248 2.59 11.35 -10.45
N GLY A 249 1.72 10.77 -11.26
CA GLY A 249 0.29 10.78 -11.00
C GLY A 249 -0.09 10.12 -9.68
N GLY A 250 0.50 8.95 -9.36
CA GLY A 250 0.26 8.24 -8.11
C GLY A 250 0.65 9.05 -6.88
N CYS A 251 1.87 9.61 -6.87
CA CYS A 251 2.34 10.49 -5.79
C CYS A 251 1.41 11.69 -5.58
N SER A 252 1.05 12.37 -6.66
CA SER A 252 0.20 13.56 -6.61
C SER A 252 -1.21 13.22 -6.11
N ALA A 253 -1.79 12.14 -6.61
CA ALA A 253 -3.11 11.67 -6.23
C ALA A 253 -3.17 11.31 -4.74
N LEU A 254 -2.22 10.51 -4.27
CA LEU A 254 -2.18 10.10 -2.86
C LEU A 254 -1.88 11.28 -1.94
N SER A 255 -0.91 12.13 -2.29
CA SER A 255 -0.62 13.34 -1.53
C SER A 255 -1.79 14.33 -1.49
N GLY A 256 -2.63 14.37 -2.53
CA GLY A 256 -3.78 15.25 -2.63
C GLY A 256 -5.11 14.65 -2.18
N ILE A 257 -5.12 13.39 -1.76
CA ILE A 257 -6.36 12.66 -1.43
C ILE A 257 -7.17 13.33 -0.33
N SER A 258 -8.47 13.36 -0.48
CA SER A 258 -9.38 13.95 0.49
C SER A 258 -9.80 12.91 1.55
N TRP A 259 -9.24 13.00 2.74
CA TRP A 259 -9.62 12.13 3.87
C TRP A 259 -11.11 12.26 4.21
N ASN A 260 -11.66 13.47 4.11
CA ASN A 260 -13.09 13.66 4.35
C ASN A 260 -13.92 12.85 3.34
N THR A 261 -13.52 12.84 2.06
CA THR A 261 -14.22 12.07 1.03
C THR A 261 -14.13 10.56 1.29
N LEU A 262 -12.96 10.04 1.67
CA LEU A 262 -12.76 8.61 1.93
C LEU A 262 -13.49 8.16 3.21
N LEU A 263 -13.29 8.87 4.32
CA LEU A 263 -13.79 8.46 5.63
C LEU A 263 -15.28 8.76 5.83
N SER A 264 -15.91 9.62 5.01
CA SER A 264 -17.36 9.82 4.97
C SER A 264 -18.13 8.81 4.12
N ARG A 265 -17.43 7.91 3.44
CA ARG A 265 -18.07 6.79 2.70
C ARG A 265 -18.85 5.88 3.63
N PRO A 266 -19.80 5.06 3.12
CA PRO A 266 -20.57 4.12 3.93
C PRO A 266 -19.74 3.35 4.94
N GLU A 267 -20.30 3.09 6.11
CA GLU A 267 -19.62 2.45 7.25
C GLU A 267 -19.03 1.06 6.91
N SER A 268 -19.57 0.38 5.91
CA SER A 268 -19.09 -0.92 5.44
C SER A 268 -17.90 -0.85 4.48
N GLN A 269 -17.53 0.36 4.03
CA GLN A 269 -16.42 0.55 3.09
C GLN A 269 -15.14 0.95 3.82
N PHE A 270 -13.98 0.67 3.20
CA PHE A 270 -12.67 1.04 3.70
C PHE A 270 -12.32 0.45 5.07
N ALA A 271 -12.65 -0.80 5.31
CA ALA A 271 -12.41 -1.44 6.60
C ALA A 271 -10.91 -1.53 6.96
N LEU A 272 -10.02 -1.80 6.00
CA LEU A 272 -8.57 -1.84 6.19
C LEU A 272 -7.98 -0.44 6.37
N LEU A 273 -8.41 0.54 5.55
CA LEU A 273 -8.02 1.94 5.72
C LEU A 273 -8.42 2.48 7.10
N ARG A 274 -9.66 2.18 7.54
CA ARG A 274 -10.13 2.58 8.86
C ARG A 274 -9.30 1.94 9.98
N ALA A 275 -8.84 0.70 9.79
CA ALA A 275 -7.94 0.03 10.74
C ALA A 275 -6.58 0.74 10.85
N LEU A 276 -6.04 1.25 9.74
CA LEU A 276 -4.81 2.07 9.75
C LEU A 276 -5.02 3.38 10.52
N VAL A 277 -6.13 4.09 10.26
CA VAL A 277 -6.41 5.37 10.92
C VAL A 277 -6.70 5.17 12.42
N ASP A 278 -7.39 4.11 12.79
CA ASP A 278 -7.70 3.74 14.17
C ASP A 278 -6.42 3.42 14.97
N ASP A 279 -5.55 2.57 14.43
CA ASP A 279 -4.26 2.24 15.08
C ASP A 279 -3.35 3.47 15.22
N LEU A 280 -3.30 4.34 14.20
CA LEU A 280 -2.57 5.60 14.29
C LEU A 280 -3.17 6.53 15.35
N SER A 281 -4.48 6.66 15.41
CA SER A 281 -5.18 7.50 16.40
C SER A 281 -4.85 7.06 17.83
N GLU A 282 -4.89 5.76 18.09
CA GLU A 282 -4.55 5.18 19.39
C GLU A 282 -3.06 5.35 19.68
N GLY A 283 -2.19 4.97 18.72
CA GLY A 283 -0.75 5.01 18.89
C GLY A 283 -0.18 6.40 19.10
N LEU A 284 -0.77 7.40 18.44
CA LEU A 284 -0.40 8.82 18.58
C LEU A 284 -1.10 9.50 19.76
N ASN A 285 -2.08 8.84 20.37
CA ASN A 285 -2.99 9.45 21.33
C ASN A 285 -3.58 10.77 20.78
N SER A 286 -4.02 10.75 19.54
CA SER A 286 -4.46 11.92 18.78
C SER A 286 -5.69 11.63 17.94
N THR A 287 -6.57 12.60 17.88
CA THR A 287 -7.77 12.49 17.03
C THR A 287 -7.44 12.97 15.62
N PRO A 288 -7.81 12.23 14.58
CA PRO A 288 -7.62 12.69 13.20
C PRO A 288 -8.48 13.91 12.90
N THR A 289 -8.07 14.73 11.93
CA THR A 289 -8.82 15.94 11.51
C THR A 289 -10.19 15.63 10.91
N VAL A 290 -10.42 14.38 10.52
CA VAL A 290 -11.71 13.85 10.04
C VAL A 290 -12.15 12.73 10.96
N ALA A 291 -13.42 12.76 11.37
CA ALA A 291 -13.97 11.75 12.26
C ALA A 291 -13.88 10.35 11.62
N LEU A 292 -13.35 9.41 12.38
CA LEU A 292 -13.35 8.00 12.01
C LEU A 292 -14.69 7.39 12.41
N GLY A 293 -15.51 7.05 11.42
CA GLY A 293 -16.74 6.27 11.59
C GLY A 293 -16.63 4.93 10.85
N GLY A 294 -17.58 4.04 11.06
CA GLY A 294 -17.72 2.81 10.29
C GLY A 294 -16.93 1.60 10.82
N THR A 295 -16.98 0.54 10.05
CA THR A 295 -16.38 -0.76 10.40
C THR A 295 -14.87 -0.74 10.23
N VAL A 296 -14.18 -1.19 11.25
CA VAL A 296 -12.72 -1.36 11.26
C VAL A 296 -12.41 -2.83 11.02
N SER A 297 -11.45 -3.13 10.13
CA SER A 297 -11.06 -4.52 9.88
C SER A 297 -10.44 -5.14 11.13
N PRO A 298 -10.97 -6.27 11.64
CA PRO A 298 -10.38 -6.94 12.80
C PRO A 298 -9.02 -7.58 12.50
N LEU A 299 -8.65 -7.73 11.21
CA LEU A 299 -7.41 -8.36 10.80
C LEU A 299 -6.17 -7.52 11.10
N THR A 300 -6.33 -6.19 11.06
CA THR A 300 -5.22 -5.23 11.22
C THR A 300 -5.52 -4.10 12.19
N SER A 301 -6.64 -4.16 12.92
CA SER A 301 -6.97 -3.17 13.94
C SER A 301 -6.33 -3.50 15.28
N ARG A 302 -5.99 -2.47 16.04
CA ARG A 302 -5.47 -2.62 17.40
C ARG A 302 -6.50 -3.28 18.32
N SER A 303 -7.78 -2.91 18.22
CA SER A 303 -8.87 -3.50 19.00
C SER A 303 -9.14 -4.96 18.67
N GLY A 304 -8.79 -5.42 17.46
CA GLY A 304 -8.85 -6.81 17.01
C GLY A 304 -7.59 -7.61 17.26
N ALA A 305 -6.53 -7.00 17.81
CA ALA A 305 -5.26 -7.67 18.03
C ALA A 305 -5.43 -8.92 18.93
N PRO A 306 -4.91 -10.09 18.52
CA PRO A 306 -5.01 -11.30 19.30
C PRO A 306 -4.15 -11.21 20.58
N ALA A 307 -4.48 -12.02 21.59
CA ALA A 307 -3.74 -12.02 22.87
C ALA A 307 -2.25 -12.40 22.69
N ASP A 308 -1.93 -13.15 21.64
CA ASP A 308 -0.58 -13.55 21.25
C ASP A 308 0.00 -12.67 20.11
N ALA A 309 -0.46 -11.44 20.01
CA ALA A 309 0.02 -10.48 19.02
C ALA A 309 1.55 -10.38 19.03
N VAL A 310 2.14 -10.35 17.83
CA VAL A 310 3.59 -10.25 17.61
C VAL A 310 4.01 -8.82 17.22
N LEU A 311 3.07 -8.04 16.71
CA LEU A 311 3.16 -6.59 16.50
C LEU A 311 2.04 -5.90 17.29
N ARG A 312 1.95 -4.58 17.23
CA ARG A 312 0.92 -3.80 17.95
C ARG A 312 -0.51 -4.26 17.65
N ASN A 313 -0.76 -4.67 16.42
CA ASN A 313 -2.11 -4.90 15.88
C ASN A 313 -2.35 -6.32 15.32
N ILE A 314 -1.34 -7.14 15.20
CA ILE A 314 -1.47 -8.52 14.67
C ILE A 314 -0.71 -9.55 15.48
#